data_8c8ff95457acc7890ee1a3eeafe2d56e
#
_entry.id   8c8ff95457acc7890ee1a3eeafe2d56e
#
_cell.length_a   1.000
_cell.length_b   1.000
_cell.length_c   1.000
_cell.angle_alpha   90.00
_cell.angle_beta   90.00
_cell.angle_gamma   90.00
#
_symmetry.space_group_name_H-M   'P 1'
#
loop_
_entity.id
_entity.type
_entity.pdbx_description
1 polymer ?
#
loop_
_entity_poly.entity_id
_entity_poly.type
_entity_poly.pdbx_seq_one_letter_code
_entity_poly.pdbx_strand_id
1 'polypeptide(L)'
;MGWITSSACPRTAAWSRPWGRPWPTRTPATCRPGWAARVFADFAYRTRDSWGRARRVVGKAEYLPKGPNPRFVVTSLSAAEREAQALYEEDYCARGDMENRIKEQQLMLFADRTSTAWLRSNQLRLWFSSAAHVLVQALRRLGLAGTALAQAQCGSIRLWLFKIGALVRVTVRKVWVSLSSACPYREVFTQAYDNLRRAQPAVGPPLRC
;
A
#
# COMPACT_ATOMS: atom_id res chain seq x y z
N MET A 1 -14.51 -35.39 -14.13
CA MET A 1 -14.03 -34.13 -13.54
C MET A 1 -14.09 -34.27 -12.02
N GLY A 2 -13.02 -34.75 -11.40
CA GLY A 2 -12.94 -34.93 -9.95
C GLY A 2 -12.49 -33.67 -9.26
N TRP A 3 -13.37 -33.06 -8.50
CA TRP A 3 -13.04 -31.89 -7.67
C TRP A 3 -12.54 -32.37 -6.32
N ILE A 4 -11.42 -31.81 -5.89
CA ILE A 4 -10.74 -32.19 -4.65
C ILE A 4 -11.51 -31.61 -3.49
N THR A 5 -11.94 -32.46 -2.57
CA THR A 5 -12.55 -32.10 -1.29
C THR A 5 -11.52 -31.38 -0.38
N SER A 6 -11.99 -30.47 0.46
CA SER A 6 -11.25 -29.50 1.28
C SER A 6 -10.27 -30.07 2.33
N SER A 7 -10.03 -31.36 2.37
CA SER A 7 -9.19 -32.02 3.37
C SER A 7 -7.89 -32.67 2.82
N ALA A 8 -7.66 -32.61 1.51
CA ALA A 8 -6.44 -33.13 0.91
C ALA A 8 -5.58 -32.02 0.31
N CYS A 9 -4.35 -31.93 0.76
CA CYS A 9 -3.32 -31.17 0.04
C CYS A 9 -3.25 -31.76 -1.39
N PRO A 10 -3.44 -30.97 -2.46
CA PRO A 10 -3.44 -31.47 -3.81
C PRO A 10 -2.02 -31.88 -4.21
N ARG A 11 -1.67 -33.14 -3.90
CA ARG A 11 -0.40 -33.75 -4.32
C ARG A 11 -0.26 -33.83 -5.83
N THR A 12 -1.36 -33.71 -6.58
CA THR A 12 -1.42 -33.98 -8.03
C THR A 12 -2.43 -33.10 -8.78
N ALA A 13 -2.75 -31.92 -8.35
CA ALA A 13 -3.52 -31.05 -9.21
C ALA A 13 -2.67 -30.68 -10.44
N ALA A 14 -2.95 -31.29 -11.56
CA ALA A 14 -2.38 -30.94 -12.85
C ALA A 14 -2.89 -29.56 -13.24
N TRP A 15 -2.17 -28.53 -12.83
CA TRP A 15 -2.41 -27.17 -13.27
C TRP A 15 -1.95 -27.06 -14.73
N SER A 16 -2.86 -26.89 -15.64
CA SER A 16 -2.51 -26.57 -17.02
C SER A 16 -2.20 -25.08 -17.13
N ARG A 17 -1.12 -24.75 -17.82
CA ARG A 17 -0.87 -23.37 -18.27
C ARG A 17 -1.98 -22.95 -19.22
N PRO A 18 -2.30 -21.67 -19.36
CA PRO A 18 -3.30 -21.18 -20.31
C PRO A 18 -3.14 -21.68 -21.75
N TRP A 19 -1.97 -22.25 -22.08
CA TRP A 19 -1.59 -22.81 -23.41
C TRP A 19 -1.32 -24.31 -23.38
N GLY A 20 -1.89 -25.07 -22.44
CA GLY A 20 -1.92 -26.53 -22.47
C GLY A 20 -0.65 -27.27 -21.96
N ARG A 21 0.39 -26.56 -21.50
CA ARG A 21 1.55 -27.22 -20.89
C ARG A 21 1.36 -27.36 -19.37
N PRO A 22 1.66 -28.53 -18.76
CA PRO A 22 1.54 -28.72 -17.32
C PRO A 22 2.54 -27.80 -16.58
N TRP A 23 2.16 -27.34 -15.39
CA TRP A 23 3.08 -26.65 -14.49
C TRP A 23 4.21 -27.59 -14.10
N PRO A 24 5.43 -27.07 -13.89
CA PRO A 24 6.49 -27.89 -13.33
C PRO A 24 6.01 -28.45 -11.98
N THR A 25 6.00 -29.76 -11.88
CA THR A 25 5.57 -30.52 -10.71
C THR A 25 6.64 -30.46 -9.60
N ARG A 26 6.89 -29.28 -9.05
CA ARG A 26 7.56 -29.16 -7.77
C ARG A 26 6.49 -29.20 -6.70
N THR A 27 6.30 -30.37 -6.09
CA THR A 27 5.44 -30.54 -4.91
C THR A 27 5.96 -29.64 -3.79
N PRO A 28 5.15 -28.74 -3.21
CA PRO A 28 5.58 -28.00 -2.03
C PRO A 28 5.87 -29.02 -0.92
N ALA A 29 7.06 -28.99 -0.36
CA ALA A 29 7.54 -29.96 0.63
C ALA A 29 6.74 -29.99 1.94
N THR A 30 5.82 -29.03 2.16
CA THR A 30 5.04 -28.90 3.40
C THR A 30 3.66 -28.29 3.13
N CYS A 31 2.70 -29.12 2.71
CA CYS A 31 1.28 -28.75 2.82
C CYS A 31 0.81 -29.06 4.24
N ARG A 32 0.59 -28.03 5.07
CA ARG A 32 -0.18 -28.19 6.32
C ARG A 32 -1.67 -28.15 5.99
N PRO A 33 -2.51 -29.02 6.60
CA PRO A 33 -3.96 -28.97 6.42
C PRO A 33 -4.49 -27.58 6.81
N GLY A 34 -5.32 -26.97 5.93
CA GLY A 34 -5.92 -25.66 6.16
C GLY A 34 -5.16 -24.45 5.62
N TRP A 35 -3.96 -24.60 5.04
CA TRP A 35 -3.21 -23.52 4.44
C TRP A 35 -3.33 -23.51 2.90
N ALA A 36 -3.43 -22.32 2.33
CA ALA A 36 -3.44 -22.15 0.88
C ALA A 36 -2.11 -22.65 0.28
N ALA A 37 -2.19 -23.68 -0.57
CA ALA A 37 -1.01 -24.15 -1.29
C ALA A 37 -0.65 -23.15 -2.39
N ARG A 38 0.59 -22.63 -2.36
CA ARG A 38 1.13 -21.74 -3.37
C ARG A 38 2.31 -22.37 -4.07
N VAL A 39 2.33 -22.30 -5.38
CA VAL A 39 3.45 -22.76 -6.22
C VAL A 39 3.81 -21.64 -7.19
N PHE A 40 5.10 -21.37 -7.30
CA PHE A 40 5.63 -20.40 -8.25
C PHE A 40 6.36 -21.13 -9.39
N ALA A 41 6.25 -20.60 -10.60
CA ALA A 41 6.95 -21.10 -11.78
C ALA A 41 7.50 -19.95 -12.61
N ASP A 42 8.72 -20.16 -13.09
CA ASP A 42 9.42 -19.26 -14.01
C ASP A 42 9.40 -19.83 -15.42
N PHE A 43 9.07 -19.03 -16.41
CA PHE A 43 9.14 -19.43 -17.80
C PHE A 43 9.27 -18.22 -18.72
N ALA A 44 9.83 -18.43 -19.91
CA ALA A 44 9.83 -17.44 -20.96
C ALA A 44 8.55 -17.56 -21.80
N TYR A 45 7.91 -16.43 -22.08
CA TYR A 45 6.71 -16.36 -22.91
C TYR A 45 6.81 -15.23 -23.94
N ARG A 46 6.28 -15.48 -25.12
CA ARG A 46 6.11 -14.51 -26.20
C ARG A 46 4.70 -14.65 -26.77
N THR A 47 4.02 -13.54 -26.94
CA THR A 47 2.75 -13.49 -27.68
C THR A 47 3.04 -13.65 -29.16
N ARG A 48 2.06 -14.15 -29.94
CA ARG A 48 2.25 -14.38 -31.38
C ARG A 48 2.51 -13.07 -32.13
N ASP A 49 1.72 -12.04 -31.87
CA ASP A 49 1.66 -10.85 -32.72
C ASP A 49 2.03 -9.54 -32.02
N SER A 50 1.98 -9.48 -30.69
CA SER A 50 2.12 -8.19 -29.97
C SER A 50 3.47 -7.96 -29.30
N TRP A 51 4.27 -9.02 -29.02
CA TRP A 51 5.55 -8.86 -28.36
C TRP A 51 6.71 -9.12 -29.32
N GLY A 52 7.57 -8.13 -29.50
CA GLY A 52 8.78 -8.27 -30.33
C GLY A 52 9.79 -9.31 -29.83
N ARG A 53 9.76 -9.67 -28.54
CA ARG A 53 10.68 -10.64 -27.92
C ARG A 53 10.00 -11.47 -26.84
N ALA A 54 10.58 -12.64 -26.52
CA ALA A 54 10.19 -13.40 -25.34
C ALA A 54 10.57 -12.64 -24.06
N ARG A 55 9.69 -12.70 -23.08
CA ARG A 55 9.88 -12.06 -21.76
C ARG A 55 9.76 -13.12 -20.66
N ARG A 56 10.44 -12.88 -19.56
CA ARG A 56 10.29 -13.70 -18.36
C ARG A 56 8.90 -13.46 -17.76
N VAL A 57 8.22 -14.55 -17.45
CA VAL A 57 6.92 -14.55 -16.79
C VAL A 57 7.01 -15.40 -15.54
N VAL A 58 6.65 -14.82 -14.41
CA VAL A 58 6.47 -15.53 -13.13
C VAL A 58 5.00 -15.85 -12.99
N GLY A 59 4.67 -17.13 -12.88
CA GLY A 59 3.33 -17.60 -12.61
C GLY A 59 3.19 -18.03 -11.16
N LYS A 60 2.13 -17.58 -10.49
CA LYS A 60 1.68 -18.09 -9.20
C LYS A 60 0.45 -18.96 -9.40
N ALA A 61 0.48 -20.22 -8.97
CA ALA A 61 -0.67 -21.07 -8.79
C ALA A 61 -1.03 -21.13 -7.31
N GLU A 62 -2.25 -20.74 -6.97
CA GLU A 62 -2.77 -20.74 -5.60
C GLU A 62 -4.17 -21.33 -5.61
N TYR A 63 -4.48 -22.14 -4.61
CA TYR A 63 -5.81 -22.65 -4.39
C TYR A 63 -6.40 -22.01 -3.14
N LEU A 64 -7.46 -21.26 -3.31
CA LEU A 64 -8.20 -20.58 -2.25
C LEU A 64 -9.50 -21.35 -1.94
N PRO A 65 -10.19 -21.08 -0.81
CA PRO A 65 -11.52 -21.66 -0.55
C PRO A 65 -12.55 -21.37 -1.64
N LYS A 66 -12.37 -20.30 -2.42
CA LYS A 66 -13.21 -19.94 -3.57
C LYS A 66 -12.81 -20.61 -4.89
N GLY A 67 -11.75 -21.40 -4.89
CA GLY A 67 -11.22 -22.10 -6.07
C GLY A 67 -9.83 -21.66 -6.51
N PRO A 68 -9.38 -22.08 -7.70
CA PRO A 68 -8.06 -21.78 -8.24
C PRO A 68 -7.91 -20.29 -8.53
N ASN A 69 -6.76 -19.73 -8.15
CA ASN A 69 -6.41 -18.32 -8.35
C ASN A 69 -5.03 -18.18 -9.01
N PRO A 70 -4.90 -18.51 -10.31
CA PRO A 70 -3.63 -18.30 -11.03
C PRO A 70 -3.39 -16.83 -11.29
N ARG A 71 -2.13 -16.39 -11.14
CA ARG A 71 -1.67 -15.05 -11.46
C ARG A 71 -0.37 -15.09 -12.23
N PHE A 72 -0.17 -14.14 -13.12
CA PHE A 72 1.02 -14.04 -13.96
C PHE A 72 1.58 -12.65 -13.91
N VAL A 73 2.88 -12.55 -13.71
CA VAL A 73 3.63 -11.29 -13.69
C VAL A 73 4.71 -11.35 -14.75
N VAL A 74 4.76 -10.36 -15.62
CA VAL A 74 5.80 -10.18 -16.62
C VAL A 74 6.86 -9.26 -16.07
N THR A 75 8.13 -9.64 -16.22
CA THR A 75 9.25 -8.85 -15.70
C THR A 75 10.40 -8.76 -16.69
N SER A 76 11.21 -7.73 -16.55
CA SER A 76 12.51 -7.59 -17.22
C SER A 76 13.68 -8.13 -16.38
N LEU A 77 13.47 -8.34 -15.07
CA LEU A 77 14.47 -8.87 -14.16
C LEU A 77 14.77 -10.33 -14.50
N SER A 78 16.03 -10.73 -14.50
CA SER A 78 16.44 -12.12 -14.69
C SER A 78 16.15 -12.98 -13.44
N ALA A 79 16.15 -14.30 -13.59
CA ALA A 79 15.96 -15.22 -12.48
C ALA A 79 17.14 -15.17 -11.47
N ALA A 80 18.33 -14.80 -11.94
CA ALA A 80 19.50 -14.63 -11.10
C ALA A 80 19.41 -13.36 -10.23
N GLU A 81 18.79 -12.30 -10.74
CA GLU A 81 18.61 -11.04 -9.98
C GLU A 81 17.48 -11.15 -8.97
N ARG A 82 16.42 -11.90 -9.31
CA ARG A 82 15.24 -11.99 -8.43
C ARG A 82 14.53 -13.33 -8.60
N GLU A 83 14.47 -14.12 -7.52
CA GLU A 83 13.73 -15.38 -7.49
C GLU A 83 12.22 -15.14 -7.73
N ALA A 84 11.53 -16.14 -8.31
CA ALA A 84 10.12 -16.04 -8.69
C ALA A 84 9.20 -15.70 -7.51
N GLN A 85 9.40 -16.33 -6.35
CA GLN A 85 8.59 -16.09 -5.16
C GLN A 85 8.84 -14.70 -4.61
N ALA A 86 10.09 -14.30 -4.44
CA ALA A 86 10.46 -12.97 -3.95
C ALA A 86 9.96 -11.85 -4.87
N LEU A 87 10.10 -12.02 -6.18
CA LEU A 87 9.56 -11.08 -7.17
C LEU A 87 8.04 -10.91 -7.04
N TYR A 88 7.33 -12.00 -6.80
CA TYR A 88 5.89 -11.92 -6.67
C TYR A 88 5.46 -11.34 -5.31
N GLU A 89 6.01 -11.84 -4.20
CA GLU A 89 5.56 -11.49 -2.85
C GLU A 89 6.10 -10.14 -2.38
N GLU A 90 7.35 -9.80 -2.70
CA GLU A 90 7.98 -8.57 -2.24
C GLU A 90 7.82 -7.42 -3.24
N ASP A 91 8.09 -7.66 -4.54
CA ASP A 91 8.09 -6.56 -5.53
C ASP A 91 6.69 -6.33 -6.11
N TYR A 92 6.02 -7.38 -6.59
CA TYR A 92 4.70 -7.23 -7.21
C TYR A 92 3.59 -6.93 -6.19
N CYS A 93 3.58 -7.60 -5.04
CA CYS A 93 2.57 -7.36 -4.00
C CYS A 93 2.76 -6.00 -3.33
N ALA A 94 3.98 -5.46 -3.25
CA ALA A 94 4.23 -4.09 -2.78
C ALA A 94 3.51 -3.02 -3.61
N ARG A 95 3.16 -3.32 -4.88
CA ARG A 95 2.30 -2.47 -5.70
C ARG A 95 0.92 -2.23 -5.08
N GLY A 96 0.42 -3.18 -4.30
CA GLY A 96 -0.84 -3.03 -3.56
C GLY A 96 -0.83 -1.86 -2.58
N ASP A 97 0.32 -1.54 -2.01
CA ASP A 97 0.47 -0.37 -1.15
C ASP A 97 0.29 0.94 -1.92
N MET A 98 0.80 1.03 -3.15
CA MET A 98 0.57 2.20 -3.99
C MET A 98 -0.92 2.39 -4.28
N GLU A 99 -1.63 1.32 -4.64
CA GLU A 99 -3.07 1.38 -4.88
C GLU A 99 -3.85 1.81 -3.63
N ASN A 100 -3.45 1.34 -2.46
CA ASN A 100 -4.02 1.77 -1.18
C ASN A 100 -3.73 3.26 -0.90
N ARG A 101 -2.54 3.76 -1.22
CA ARG A 101 -2.20 5.20 -1.07
C ARG A 101 -3.01 6.07 -2.04
N ILE A 102 -3.22 5.63 -3.26
CA ILE A 102 -4.09 6.31 -4.23
C ILE A 102 -5.53 6.35 -3.71
N LYS A 103 -6.05 5.25 -3.18
CA LYS A 103 -7.38 5.20 -2.55
C LYS A 103 -7.49 6.14 -1.35
N GLU A 104 -6.47 6.19 -0.48
CA GLU A 104 -6.44 7.14 0.64
C GLU A 104 -6.54 8.59 0.15
N GLN A 105 -5.79 8.94 -0.89
CA GLN A 105 -5.83 10.28 -1.48
C GLN A 105 -7.21 10.59 -2.09
N GLN A 106 -7.74 9.67 -2.87
CA GLN A 106 -9.03 9.85 -3.54
C GLN A 106 -10.20 9.94 -2.55
N LEU A 107 -10.34 8.95 -1.69
CA LEU A 107 -11.54 8.79 -0.85
C LEU A 107 -11.45 9.55 0.48
N MET A 108 -10.26 9.63 1.08
CA MET A 108 -10.09 10.20 2.42
C MET A 108 -9.61 11.66 2.40
N LEU A 109 -8.93 12.09 1.34
CA LEU A 109 -8.48 13.46 1.11
C LEU A 109 -9.19 14.15 -0.06
N PHE A 110 -10.28 13.53 -0.54
CA PHE A 110 -11.21 14.11 -1.50
C PHE A 110 -10.64 14.50 -2.86
N ALA A 111 -9.62 13.80 -3.36
CA ALA A 111 -9.08 14.00 -4.70
C ALA A 111 -10.10 13.66 -5.82
N ASP A 112 -11.10 12.82 -5.51
CA ASP A 112 -12.21 12.44 -6.41
C ASP A 112 -13.24 13.56 -6.62
N ARG A 113 -13.25 14.59 -5.76
CA ARG A 113 -14.24 15.67 -5.81
C ARG A 113 -13.86 16.75 -6.83
N THR A 114 -13.88 16.39 -8.10
CA THR A 114 -13.62 17.28 -9.23
C THR A 114 -14.95 17.73 -9.89
N SER A 115 -15.78 18.44 -9.15
CA SER A 115 -17.17 18.75 -9.52
C SER A 115 -17.37 20.14 -10.13
N THR A 116 -16.30 20.90 -10.41
CA THR A 116 -16.43 22.21 -11.02
C THR A 116 -16.39 22.12 -12.55
N ALA A 117 -17.09 23.02 -13.24
CA ALA A 117 -17.03 23.12 -14.69
C ALA A 117 -15.65 23.54 -15.23
N TRP A 118 -14.80 24.12 -14.39
CA TRP A 118 -13.51 24.64 -14.77
C TRP A 118 -12.37 23.64 -14.48
N LEU A 119 -11.65 23.21 -15.51
CA LEU A 119 -10.52 22.29 -15.40
C LEU A 119 -9.47 22.78 -14.40
N ARG A 120 -9.12 24.08 -14.46
CA ARG A 120 -8.11 24.68 -13.56
C ARG A 120 -8.50 24.56 -12.08
N SER A 121 -9.75 24.78 -11.74
CA SER A 121 -10.23 24.63 -10.36
C SER A 121 -10.17 23.19 -9.87
N ASN A 122 -10.51 22.23 -10.72
CA ASN A 122 -10.41 20.81 -10.42
C ASN A 122 -8.94 20.40 -10.25
N GLN A 123 -8.05 20.89 -11.11
CA GLN A 123 -6.62 20.67 -11.01
C GLN A 123 -6.03 21.21 -9.72
N LEU A 124 -6.42 22.42 -9.32
CA LEU A 124 -5.99 23.01 -8.05
C LEU A 124 -6.42 22.19 -6.84
N ARG A 125 -7.65 21.67 -6.83
CA ARG A 125 -8.13 20.74 -5.79
C ARG A 125 -7.29 19.47 -5.73
N LEU A 126 -6.93 18.90 -6.87
CA LEU A 126 -6.07 17.72 -6.94
C LEU A 126 -4.68 18.01 -6.36
N TRP A 127 -4.10 19.19 -6.66
CA TRP A 127 -2.84 19.64 -6.08
C TRP A 127 -2.91 19.76 -4.56
N PHE A 128 -3.96 20.35 -4.01
CA PHE A 128 -4.15 20.45 -2.57
C PHE A 128 -4.32 19.07 -1.92
N SER A 129 -5.06 18.17 -2.53
CA SER A 129 -5.19 16.80 -2.04
C SER A 129 -3.84 16.07 -2.05
N SER A 130 -3.03 16.25 -3.09
CA SER A 130 -1.70 15.66 -3.19
C SER A 130 -0.75 16.22 -2.12
N ALA A 131 -0.74 17.53 -1.92
CA ALA A 131 0.05 18.17 -0.85
C ALA A 131 -0.40 17.68 0.53
N ALA A 132 -1.70 17.60 0.79
CA ALA A 132 -2.25 17.07 2.04
C ALA A 132 -1.83 15.62 2.25
N HIS A 133 -1.82 14.80 1.19
CA HIS A 133 -1.36 13.41 1.27
C HIS A 133 0.11 13.33 1.69
N VAL A 134 0.98 14.12 1.06
CA VAL A 134 2.42 14.19 1.42
C VAL A 134 2.59 14.60 2.88
N LEU A 135 1.88 15.63 3.34
CA LEU A 135 1.95 16.09 4.73
C LEU A 135 1.47 15.02 5.72
N VAL A 136 0.37 14.32 5.43
CA VAL A 136 -0.11 13.24 6.30
C VAL A 136 0.86 12.05 6.31
N GLN A 137 1.49 11.72 5.17
CA GLN A 137 2.53 10.68 5.15
C GLN A 137 3.77 11.10 5.95
N ALA A 138 4.20 12.36 5.85
CA ALA A 138 5.30 12.88 6.67
C ALA A 138 4.95 12.83 8.17
N LEU A 139 3.74 13.27 8.54
CA LEU A 139 3.25 13.16 9.92
C LEU A 139 3.24 11.72 10.41
N ARG A 140 2.76 10.76 9.59
CA ARG A 140 2.76 9.33 9.93
C ARG A 140 4.17 8.81 10.21
N ARG A 141 5.12 9.15 9.35
CA ARG A 141 6.51 8.66 9.44
C ARG A 141 7.29 9.32 10.58
N LEU A 142 7.12 10.61 10.79
CA LEU A 142 7.93 11.40 11.71
C LEU A 142 7.21 11.62 13.05
N GLY A 143 5.96 12.02 13.03
CA GLY A 143 5.22 12.37 14.23
C GLY A 143 4.58 11.18 14.92
N LEU A 144 3.95 10.29 14.15
CA LEU A 144 3.17 9.17 14.72
C LEU A 144 3.99 7.89 14.94
N ALA A 145 5.31 7.92 14.70
CA ALA A 145 6.18 6.80 15.01
C ALA A 145 6.07 6.40 16.49
N GLY A 146 5.87 5.10 16.75
CA GLY A 146 5.72 4.56 18.11
C GLY A 146 4.37 4.86 18.78
N THR A 147 3.39 5.43 18.06
CA THR A 147 2.03 5.65 18.58
C THR A 147 1.04 4.63 18.04
N ALA A 148 -0.15 4.55 18.65
CA ALA A 148 -1.25 3.71 18.16
C ALA A 148 -1.73 4.09 16.75
N LEU A 149 -1.42 5.30 16.27
CA LEU A 149 -1.79 5.79 14.94
C LEU A 149 -0.68 5.65 13.88
N ALA A 150 0.45 5.01 14.21
CA ALA A 150 1.58 4.85 13.29
C ALA A 150 1.21 4.17 11.98
N GLN A 151 0.28 3.22 12.01
CA GLN A 151 -0.22 2.49 10.83
C GLN A 151 -1.63 2.93 10.39
N ALA A 152 -2.18 3.99 11.01
CA ALA A 152 -3.53 4.44 10.71
C ALA A 152 -3.64 5.04 9.30
N GLN A 153 -4.80 4.87 8.67
CA GLN A 153 -5.12 5.48 7.38
C GLN A 153 -5.33 7.00 7.52
N CYS A 154 -5.18 7.73 6.42
CA CYS A 154 -5.37 9.18 6.38
C CYS A 154 -6.73 9.63 6.96
N GLY A 155 -7.79 8.86 6.71
CA GLY A 155 -9.13 9.13 7.26
C GLY A 155 -9.17 9.08 8.78
N SER A 156 -8.56 8.08 9.40
CA SER A 156 -8.48 7.94 10.86
C SER A 156 -7.62 9.05 11.47
N ILE A 157 -6.47 9.34 10.90
CA ILE A 157 -5.61 10.46 11.37
C ILE A 157 -6.38 11.77 11.33
N ARG A 158 -7.10 12.04 10.23
CA ARG A 158 -7.91 13.25 10.09
C ARG A 158 -9.01 13.33 11.15
N LEU A 159 -9.71 12.24 11.42
CA LEU A 159 -10.82 12.22 12.37
C LEU A 159 -10.36 12.31 13.82
N TRP A 160 -9.29 11.60 14.17
CA TRP A 160 -8.89 11.43 15.57
C TRP A 160 -7.84 12.44 16.02
N LEU A 161 -7.05 12.98 15.08
CA LEU A 161 -5.97 13.90 15.41
C LEU A 161 -6.23 15.35 14.99
N PHE A 162 -6.97 15.57 13.87
CA PHE A 162 -7.21 16.93 13.37
C PHE A 162 -8.60 17.48 13.68
N LYS A 163 -9.60 16.61 13.91
CA LYS A 163 -10.94 17.06 14.29
C LYS A 163 -11.08 17.20 15.81
N ILE A 164 -10.21 17.97 16.42
CA ILE A 164 -10.27 18.28 17.85
C ILE A 164 -10.82 19.69 17.99
N GLY A 165 -11.85 19.85 18.84
CA GLY A 165 -12.37 21.17 19.18
C GLY A 165 -11.29 22.02 19.85
N ALA A 166 -11.13 23.26 19.42
CA ALA A 166 -10.14 24.17 19.95
C ALA A 166 -10.70 25.57 20.13
N LEU A 167 -10.33 26.22 21.25
CA LEU A 167 -10.53 27.65 21.47
C LEU A 167 -9.29 28.39 20.97
N VAL A 168 -9.49 29.24 19.95
CA VAL A 168 -8.41 30.06 19.38
C VAL A 168 -8.54 31.50 19.86
N ARG A 169 -7.49 32.01 20.50
CA ARG A 169 -7.38 33.40 20.92
C ARG A 169 -6.20 34.05 20.21
N VAL A 170 -6.48 35.07 19.42
CA VAL A 170 -5.48 35.81 18.67
C VAL A 170 -5.15 37.12 19.43
N THR A 171 -3.87 37.36 19.66
CA THR A 171 -3.34 38.60 20.19
C THR A 171 -2.37 39.18 19.17
N VAL A 172 -1.95 40.46 19.33
CA VAL A 172 -1.02 41.14 18.39
C VAL A 172 0.27 40.35 18.13
N ARG A 173 0.75 39.59 19.12
CA ARG A 173 2.04 38.89 19.04
C ARG A 173 1.94 37.38 19.06
N LYS A 174 0.79 36.80 19.45
CA LYS A 174 0.66 35.33 19.66
C LYS A 174 -0.73 34.85 19.32
N VAL A 175 -0.78 33.64 18.77
CA VAL A 175 -2.01 32.86 18.62
C VAL A 175 -1.97 31.74 19.66
N TRP A 176 -2.96 31.71 20.52
CA TRP A 176 -3.15 30.67 21.51
C TRP A 176 -4.19 29.70 21.01
N VAL A 177 -3.83 28.42 20.97
CA VAL A 177 -4.74 27.34 20.60
C VAL A 177 -4.89 26.41 21.79
N SER A 178 -6.05 26.45 22.43
CA SER A 178 -6.37 25.57 23.56
C SER A 178 -7.23 24.41 23.06
N LEU A 179 -6.67 23.24 22.99
CA LEU A 179 -7.37 22.01 22.55
C LEU A 179 -8.28 21.52 23.67
N SER A 180 -9.40 20.85 23.30
CA SER A 180 -10.32 20.26 24.23
C SER A 180 -9.62 19.22 25.13
N SER A 181 -9.78 19.33 26.44
CA SER A 181 -9.26 18.38 27.43
C SER A 181 -9.95 17.01 27.36
N ALA A 182 -11.16 16.94 26.79
CA ALA A 182 -11.92 15.72 26.58
C ALA A 182 -11.47 14.90 25.36
N CYS A 183 -10.41 15.32 24.66
CA CYS A 183 -9.89 14.58 23.51
C CYS A 183 -9.29 13.23 23.96
N PRO A 184 -9.80 12.08 23.51
CA PRO A 184 -9.31 10.76 23.92
C PRO A 184 -7.90 10.45 23.38
N TYR A 185 -7.42 11.18 22.37
CA TYR A 185 -6.12 10.99 21.76
C TYR A 185 -5.08 12.04 22.17
N ARG A 186 -5.26 12.65 23.36
CA ARG A 186 -4.36 13.69 23.89
C ARG A 186 -2.92 13.23 23.96
N GLU A 187 -2.68 12.02 24.47
CA GLU A 187 -1.32 11.45 24.59
C GLU A 187 -0.68 11.26 23.22
N VAL A 188 -1.43 10.71 22.26
CA VAL A 188 -0.95 10.54 20.87
C VAL A 188 -0.61 11.89 20.23
N PHE A 189 -1.43 12.92 20.46
CA PHE A 189 -1.17 14.26 19.96
C PHE A 189 0.12 14.85 20.56
N THR A 190 0.31 14.73 21.88
CA THR A 190 1.52 15.20 22.57
C THR A 190 2.75 14.47 22.07
N GLN A 191 2.69 13.15 21.98
CA GLN A 191 3.80 12.35 21.48
C GLN A 191 4.14 12.71 20.03
N ALA A 192 3.13 12.89 19.18
CA ALA A 192 3.33 13.32 17.79
C ALA A 192 4.02 14.69 17.71
N TYR A 193 3.60 15.63 18.54
CA TYR A 193 4.23 16.95 18.62
C TYR A 193 5.70 16.87 19.05
N ASP A 194 6.00 16.10 20.09
CA ASP A 194 7.37 15.92 20.58
C ASP A 194 8.27 15.22 19.55
N ASN A 195 7.75 14.20 18.86
CA ASN A 195 8.47 13.53 17.77
C ASN A 195 8.80 14.50 16.62
N LEU A 196 7.84 15.33 16.21
CA LEU A 196 8.06 16.33 15.16
C LEU A 196 9.08 17.40 15.58
N ARG A 197 9.05 17.83 16.85
CA ARG A 197 10.07 18.75 17.36
C ARG A 197 11.46 18.16 17.33
N ARG A 198 11.62 16.89 17.67
CA ARG A 198 12.92 16.21 17.61
C ARG A 198 13.40 15.99 16.18
N ALA A 199 12.46 15.80 15.23
CA ALA A 199 12.76 15.59 13.83
C ALA A 199 13.13 16.90 13.10
N GLN A 200 12.89 18.06 13.71
CA GLN A 200 13.33 19.34 13.13
C GLN A 200 14.87 19.37 13.10
N PRO A 201 15.50 19.56 11.93
CA PRO A 201 16.92 19.88 11.91
C PRO A 201 17.14 21.16 12.75
N ALA A 202 18.23 21.19 13.51
CA ALA A 202 18.62 22.41 14.22
C ALA A 202 18.57 23.56 13.20
N VAL A 203 17.65 24.50 13.42
CA VAL A 203 17.54 25.69 12.57
C VAL A 203 18.87 26.39 12.66
N GLY A 204 19.65 26.36 11.57
CA GLY A 204 20.87 27.15 11.47
C GLY A 204 20.53 28.62 11.76
N PRO A 205 21.52 29.44 12.17
CA PRO A 205 21.27 30.83 12.48
C PRO A 205 20.51 31.49 11.32
N PRO A 206 19.56 32.39 11.61
CA PRO A 206 18.77 33.03 10.58
C PRO A 206 19.72 33.72 9.59
N LEU A 207 19.49 33.42 8.30
CA LEU A 207 20.19 34.18 7.23
C LEU A 207 19.96 35.67 7.50
N ARG A 208 21.01 36.36 7.89
CA ARG A 208 20.99 37.83 7.97
C ARG A 208 20.90 38.35 6.54
N CYS A 209 19.74 38.92 6.21
CA CYS A 209 19.62 39.78 5.02
C CYS A 209 20.38 41.08 5.26
#